data_d123cb58e3924a7b0cd42885385aea29
#
_entry.id   d123cb58e3924a7b0cd42885385aea29
#
_cell.length_a   1.000
_cell.length_b   1.000
_cell.length_c   1.000
_cell.angle_alpha   90.00
_cell.angle_beta   90.00
_cell.angle_gamma   90.00
#
_symmetry.space_group_name_H-M   'P 1'
#
loop_
_entity.id
_entity.type
_entity.pdbx_description
1 polymer ?
#
loop_
_entity_poly.entity_id
_entity_poly.type
_entity_poly.pdbx_seq_one_letter_code
_entity_poly.pdbx_strand_id
1 'polypeptide(L)'
;MRPNHSTTPRLTRILGSLLLLAAAGAFTVGAAPVPSAAATTPLDRVVPAPASVRPAGSPYRITRATHVVVDDSAEVRRIGAYLAGILRPSTGYPLPLTQQGGGGIRLHLADGPFGAEGYRLGSGPHGVSLTASTPAGLFHGVQTLRQLLPASIEKKTVQPGPWRIAGGTIEDRPRYGYRGAMLDVSRHFFTVAQVKRYIDQMALYKINTLHLHLSDDQGWRIAVDSWPRLATYGGSTQVGGGHGGYFTKADYQEIVRYAGSHYLEVVPEIDLPGHTNAALASYADLNCDGVAPPLYTGTNVGFSSLCVPKEVTYTFVDDVIRELAALTPGRYLHIGGDEAHSTSHADYVKFMDRVQPIVAKYGKTAIGWHQLTGATPAQGALAQYWGVDGTSAAEKAQVVKAAQNGTGLILSPADRLYLDMKYTQNTRLGTKWAGYVEVKRSYDWNPGAYLPGAPASAIKGVEAPLWSETLTKSADIEYMAFPRLAGAAELGWSPAATHDWARYRVRLAAQGPRWKALGITYYRSPQVPWPAS
;
A
#
# COMPACT_ATOMS: atom_id res chain seq x y z
N MET A 1 48.24 29.45 -53.82
CA MET A 1 49.24 30.53 -54.08
C MET A 1 49.73 31.00 -52.71
N ARG A 2 51.04 30.79 -52.46
CA ARG A 2 51.83 31.46 -51.40
C ARG A 2 52.13 32.88 -51.85
N PRO A 3 52.71 33.81 -51.05
CA PRO A 3 53.79 33.66 -50.08
C PRO A 3 53.62 34.40 -48.75
N ASN A 4 54.18 33.86 -47.65
CA ASN A 4 55.49 34.18 -47.02
C ASN A 4 55.83 35.69 -46.83
N HIS A 5 56.03 36.10 -45.56
CA HIS A 5 57.31 36.74 -45.16
C HIS A 5 57.52 36.73 -43.64
N SER A 6 58.66 36.17 -43.28
CA SER A 6 59.39 36.16 -42.02
C SER A 6 59.93 37.54 -41.62
N THR A 7 60.19 37.78 -40.34
CA THR A 7 61.46 38.34 -39.82
C THR A 7 61.48 38.32 -38.27
N THR A 8 62.41 37.60 -37.69
CA THR A 8 63.15 37.86 -36.45
C THR A 8 64.42 38.71 -36.83
N PRO A 9 65.22 39.26 -35.88
CA PRO A 9 65.40 39.13 -34.45
C PRO A 9 65.80 40.47 -33.73
N ARG A 10 65.97 40.46 -32.40
CA ARG A 10 67.20 40.96 -31.72
C ARG A 10 67.16 40.81 -30.19
N LEU A 11 68.24 40.17 -29.69
CA LEU A 11 68.63 40.12 -28.28
C LEU A 11 69.03 41.50 -27.74
N THR A 12 68.71 41.75 -26.44
CA THR A 12 69.53 42.62 -25.60
C THR A 12 69.57 42.06 -24.17
N ARG A 13 70.78 41.71 -23.75
CA ARG A 13 71.08 41.35 -22.32
C ARG A 13 71.22 42.61 -21.53
N ILE A 14 70.60 42.58 -20.26
CA ILE A 14 71.10 43.43 -19.15
C ILE A 14 71.13 42.57 -17.91
N LEU A 15 72.31 42.53 -17.24
CA LEU A 15 72.57 41.99 -15.90
C LEU A 15 71.86 42.82 -14.80
N GLY A 16 71.44 42.18 -13.73
CA GLY A 16 71.12 42.93 -12.52
C GLY A 16 70.56 42.10 -11.37
N SER A 17 71.42 41.69 -10.47
CA SER A 17 71.20 41.56 -8.96
C SER A 17 70.30 40.50 -8.42
N LEU A 18 70.86 39.46 -7.79
CA LEU A 18 70.28 38.56 -6.83
C LEU A 18 69.82 39.36 -5.58
N LEU A 19 68.51 39.18 -5.22
CA LEU A 19 68.00 39.37 -3.85
C LEU A 19 67.34 38.05 -3.40
N LEU A 20 67.99 37.40 -2.41
CA LEU A 20 67.37 36.26 -1.69
C LEU A 20 66.25 36.80 -0.80
N LEU A 21 64.99 36.46 -1.09
CA LEU A 21 63.90 36.54 -0.14
C LEU A 21 63.59 35.12 0.37
N ALA A 22 63.81 34.90 1.66
CA ALA A 22 63.39 33.72 2.38
C ALA A 22 61.86 33.78 2.53
N ALA A 23 61.10 32.97 1.77
CA ALA A 23 59.68 32.80 1.95
C ALA A 23 59.43 31.76 3.06
N ALA A 24 59.02 32.21 4.25
CA ALA A 24 58.45 31.35 5.30
C ALA A 24 57.10 30.79 4.80
N GLY A 25 57.07 29.53 4.36
CA GLY A 25 55.85 28.83 4.03
C GLY A 25 55.01 28.53 5.29
N ALA A 26 53.96 29.31 5.53
CA ALA A 26 52.94 28.94 6.48
C ALA A 26 52.12 27.75 5.94
N PHE A 27 52.39 26.55 6.47
CA PHE A 27 51.52 25.41 6.28
C PHE A 27 50.19 25.69 7.03
N THR A 28 49.19 26.14 6.31
CA THR A 28 47.79 26.08 6.81
C THR A 28 47.37 24.61 6.82
N VAL A 29 47.40 23.98 8.01
CA VAL A 29 46.74 22.71 8.24
C VAL A 29 45.26 22.99 8.03
N GLY A 30 44.76 22.62 6.84
CA GLY A 30 43.31 22.64 6.57
C GLY A 30 42.62 21.72 7.56
N ALA A 31 41.83 22.30 8.48
CA ALA A 31 40.96 21.51 9.32
C ALA A 31 40.07 20.65 8.43
N ALA A 32 40.21 19.33 8.54
CA ALA A 32 39.29 18.42 7.90
C ALA A 32 37.86 18.83 8.27
N PRO A 33 36.91 18.85 7.34
CA PRO A 33 35.54 19.22 7.65
C PRO A 33 35.03 18.28 8.74
N VAL A 34 34.72 18.82 9.91
CA VAL A 34 34.04 18.08 10.98
C VAL A 34 32.76 17.52 10.36
N PRO A 35 32.54 16.18 10.34
CA PRO A 35 31.34 15.64 9.77
C PRO A 35 30.15 16.29 10.48
N SER A 36 29.34 17.02 9.71
CA SER A 36 28.11 17.64 10.19
C SER A 36 27.34 16.57 10.94
N ALA A 37 27.04 16.81 12.21
CA ALA A 37 26.26 15.89 13.02
C ALA A 37 24.97 15.58 12.23
N ALA A 38 24.81 14.33 11.80
CA ALA A 38 23.67 13.94 11.00
C ALA A 38 22.39 14.43 11.67
N ALA A 39 21.66 15.34 10.99
CA ALA A 39 20.49 15.98 11.55
C ALA A 39 19.44 14.91 11.86
N THR A 40 18.85 14.98 13.06
CA THR A 40 17.73 14.10 13.46
C THR A 40 16.54 14.35 12.55
N THR A 41 15.84 13.28 12.14
CA THR A 41 14.57 13.41 11.43
C THR A 41 13.54 14.10 12.33
N PRO A 42 12.97 15.24 11.95
CA PRO A 42 11.90 15.88 12.72
C PRO A 42 10.70 14.97 12.91
N LEU A 43 9.99 15.08 14.04
CA LEU A 43 8.87 14.21 14.38
C LEU A 43 7.69 14.30 13.38
N ASP A 44 7.55 15.42 12.70
CA ASP A 44 6.50 15.68 11.70
C ASP A 44 6.86 15.23 10.27
N ARG A 45 8.03 14.59 10.08
CA ARG A 45 8.52 14.16 8.74
C ARG A 45 8.10 12.75 8.34
N VAL A 46 7.24 12.13 9.10
CA VAL A 46 6.71 10.78 8.81
C VAL A 46 5.51 10.82 7.84
N VAL A 47 5.27 9.73 7.17
CA VAL A 47 4.10 9.48 6.29
C VAL A 47 3.46 8.17 6.77
N PRO A 48 2.16 8.16 7.05
CA PRO A 48 1.17 9.26 7.12
C PRO A 48 1.49 10.30 8.20
N ALA A 49 0.99 11.54 7.99
CA ALA A 49 1.14 12.61 8.97
C ALA A 49 0.44 12.26 10.28
N PRO A 50 1.11 12.37 11.45
CA PRO A 50 0.47 12.10 12.73
C PRO A 50 -0.61 13.14 13.09
N ALA A 51 -1.56 12.71 13.91
CA ALA A 51 -2.64 13.58 14.36
C ALA A 51 -2.15 14.74 15.26
N SER A 52 -1.12 14.51 16.08
CA SER A 52 -0.51 15.54 16.94
C SER A 52 0.99 15.29 17.09
N VAL A 53 1.77 16.36 16.99
CA VAL A 53 3.22 16.34 17.16
C VAL A 53 3.64 17.49 18.06
N ARG A 54 4.40 17.19 19.12
CA ARG A 54 4.94 18.18 20.08
C ARG A 54 6.44 17.95 20.26
N PRO A 55 7.31 18.61 19.49
CA PRO A 55 8.75 18.53 19.67
C PRO A 55 9.14 19.08 21.06
N ALA A 56 10.01 18.37 21.79
CA ALA A 56 10.48 18.80 23.10
C ALA A 56 11.76 18.05 23.49
N GLY A 57 12.68 18.74 24.15
CA GLY A 57 13.86 18.14 24.75
C GLY A 57 14.92 17.62 23.77
N SER A 58 15.89 16.91 24.30
CA SER A 58 16.99 16.33 23.52
C SER A 58 16.62 14.99 22.88
N PRO A 59 17.25 14.63 21.75
CA PRO A 59 16.98 13.36 21.08
C PRO A 59 17.44 12.15 21.90
N TYR A 60 16.74 11.02 21.73
CA TYR A 60 17.23 9.72 22.18
C TYR A 60 18.29 9.20 21.22
N ARG A 61 19.36 8.62 21.76
CA ARG A 61 20.42 7.95 20.98
C ARG A 61 20.39 6.45 21.20
N ILE A 62 20.15 5.68 20.15
CA ILE A 62 20.30 4.22 20.16
C ILE A 62 21.79 3.89 20.19
N THR A 63 22.20 3.06 21.14
CA THR A 63 23.59 2.62 21.35
C THR A 63 23.63 1.09 21.48
N ARG A 64 24.83 0.55 21.61
CA ARG A 64 25.02 -0.90 21.87
C ARG A 64 24.38 -1.36 23.19
N ALA A 65 24.20 -0.45 24.16
CA ALA A 65 23.56 -0.72 25.44
C ALA A 65 22.01 -0.62 25.37
N THR A 66 21.45 -0.14 24.25
CA THR A 66 20.00 -0.02 24.10
C THR A 66 19.36 -1.40 24.10
N HIS A 67 18.26 -1.56 24.84
CA HIS A 67 17.42 -2.74 24.89
C HIS A 67 15.97 -2.38 24.54
N VAL A 68 15.18 -3.36 24.16
CA VAL A 68 13.75 -3.23 23.89
C VAL A 68 12.99 -3.83 25.07
N VAL A 69 12.31 -2.96 25.82
CA VAL A 69 11.49 -3.38 26.97
C VAL A 69 10.09 -3.69 26.47
N VAL A 70 9.59 -4.88 26.77
CA VAL A 70 8.28 -5.37 26.34
C VAL A 70 7.49 -5.88 27.52
N ASP A 71 6.17 -5.68 27.51
CA ASP A 71 5.27 -6.28 28.49
C ASP A 71 5.29 -7.80 28.45
N ASP A 72 4.79 -8.43 29.48
CA ASP A 72 4.65 -9.91 29.56
C ASP A 72 3.44 -10.39 28.73
N SER A 73 3.52 -10.15 27.43
CA SER A 73 2.54 -10.54 26.42
C SER A 73 3.27 -11.13 25.23
N ALA A 74 2.85 -12.29 24.75
CA ALA A 74 3.41 -12.93 23.57
C ALA A 74 3.36 -12.00 22.34
N GLU A 75 2.25 -11.25 22.17
CA GLU A 75 2.08 -10.33 21.08
C GLU A 75 3.01 -9.10 21.18
N VAL A 76 3.15 -8.51 22.36
CA VAL A 76 4.09 -7.37 22.56
C VAL A 76 5.53 -7.85 22.35
N ARG A 77 5.88 -9.06 22.81
CA ARG A 77 7.20 -9.65 22.54
C ARG A 77 7.43 -9.86 21.03
N ARG A 78 6.43 -10.30 20.28
CA ARG A 78 6.50 -10.45 18.82
C ARG A 78 6.75 -9.09 18.12
N ILE A 79 6.04 -8.05 18.54
CA ILE A 79 6.24 -6.68 18.02
C ILE A 79 7.63 -6.15 18.39
N GLY A 80 8.09 -6.39 19.61
CA GLY A 80 9.45 -6.04 20.03
C GLY A 80 10.53 -6.76 19.23
N ALA A 81 10.33 -8.05 18.95
CA ALA A 81 11.21 -8.85 18.10
C ALA A 81 11.22 -8.34 16.65
N TYR A 82 10.05 -7.95 16.11
CA TYR A 82 9.94 -7.32 14.81
C TYR A 82 10.74 -6.00 14.74
N LEU A 83 10.57 -5.10 15.72
CA LEU A 83 11.36 -3.88 15.82
C LEU A 83 12.86 -4.16 15.87
N ALA A 84 13.30 -5.04 16.78
CA ALA A 84 14.69 -5.43 16.90
C ALA A 84 15.25 -6.05 15.62
N GLY A 85 14.45 -6.85 14.90
CA GLY A 85 14.78 -7.44 13.62
C GLY A 85 15.04 -6.42 12.51
N ILE A 86 14.35 -5.27 12.55
CA ILE A 86 14.60 -4.15 11.63
C ILE A 86 15.91 -3.43 11.99
N LEU A 87 16.15 -3.18 13.28
CA LEU A 87 17.24 -2.31 13.74
C LEU A 87 18.61 -3.03 13.78
N ARG A 88 18.65 -4.30 14.14
CA ARG A 88 19.90 -5.08 14.33
C ARG A 88 20.83 -5.10 13.12
N PRO A 89 20.35 -5.39 11.89
CA PRO A 89 21.23 -5.54 10.75
C PRO A 89 22.02 -4.26 10.43
N SER A 90 21.37 -3.11 10.50
CA SER A 90 21.99 -1.83 10.14
C SER A 90 22.77 -1.19 11.28
N THR A 91 22.34 -1.39 12.53
CA THR A 91 23.05 -0.83 13.70
C THR A 91 24.25 -1.70 14.12
N GLY A 92 24.20 -3.01 13.90
CA GLY A 92 25.15 -3.97 14.49
C GLY A 92 25.02 -4.10 16.01
N TYR A 93 23.91 -3.62 16.61
CA TYR A 93 23.67 -3.66 18.04
C TYR A 93 22.80 -4.87 18.42
N PRO A 94 22.98 -5.47 19.61
CA PRO A 94 22.27 -6.67 20.02
C PRO A 94 20.78 -6.43 20.29
N LEU A 95 20.41 -5.23 20.77
CA LEU A 95 19.03 -4.83 21.07
C LEU A 95 18.22 -5.97 21.74
N PRO A 96 18.66 -6.47 22.91
CA PRO A 96 17.97 -7.57 23.57
C PRO A 96 16.57 -7.15 24.00
N LEU A 97 15.64 -8.13 23.97
CA LEU A 97 14.31 -7.96 24.55
C LEU A 97 14.37 -8.25 26.04
N THR A 98 13.81 -7.35 26.86
CA THR A 98 13.73 -7.49 28.31
C THR A 98 12.32 -7.15 28.80
N GLN A 99 11.93 -7.66 29.97
CA GLN A 99 10.65 -7.30 30.60
C GLN A 99 10.82 -6.14 31.59
N GLN A 100 12.03 -5.91 32.06
CA GLN A 100 12.36 -4.89 33.03
C GLN A 100 13.57 -4.06 32.56
N GLY A 101 13.68 -2.84 33.04
CA GLY A 101 14.80 -1.95 32.76
C GLY A 101 14.35 -0.50 32.65
N GLY A 102 15.23 0.42 33.08
CA GLY A 102 15.11 1.86 32.82
C GLY A 102 15.79 2.21 31.49
N GLY A 103 15.27 3.20 30.77
CA GLY A 103 15.82 3.58 29.47
C GLY A 103 15.42 2.64 28.34
N GLY A 104 16.13 2.69 27.21
CA GLY A 104 15.85 1.84 26.07
C GLY A 104 14.61 2.26 25.27
N ILE A 105 14.03 1.30 24.54
CA ILE A 105 12.79 1.47 23.77
C ILE A 105 11.73 0.59 24.43
N ARG A 106 10.74 1.22 25.06
CA ARG A 106 9.65 0.52 25.77
C ARG A 106 8.42 0.42 24.87
N LEU A 107 7.87 -0.80 24.74
CA LEU A 107 6.57 -1.11 24.13
C LEU A 107 5.61 -1.53 25.24
N HIS A 108 4.53 -0.79 25.42
CA HIS A 108 3.63 -0.96 26.54
C HIS A 108 2.16 -0.88 26.13
N LEU A 109 1.35 -1.85 26.55
CA LEU A 109 -0.11 -1.79 26.44
C LEU A 109 -0.69 -1.14 27.69
N ALA A 110 -1.51 -0.10 27.49
CA ALA A 110 -2.24 0.56 28.56
C ALA A 110 -3.55 1.12 28.04
N ASP A 111 -4.53 1.18 28.92
CA ASP A 111 -5.79 1.86 28.64
C ASP A 111 -5.55 3.33 28.34
N GLY A 112 -6.27 3.87 27.35
CA GLY A 112 -6.11 5.26 26.96
C GLY A 112 -6.98 5.64 25.74
N PRO A 113 -6.98 6.90 25.34
CA PRO A 113 -7.82 7.43 24.27
C PRO A 113 -7.25 7.12 22.86
N PHE A 114 -6.62 5.97 22.70
CA PHE A 114 -5.92 5.62 21.47
C PHE A 114 -6.83 4.93 20.43
N GLY A 115 -7.93 4.30 20.89
CA GLY A 115 -8.75 3.43 20.06
C GLY A 115 -8.00 2.15 19.66
N ALA A 116 -8.56 1.42 18.67
CA ALA A 116 -8.02 0.11 18.29
C ALA A 116 -6.67 0.15 17.56
N GLU A 117 -6.29 1.27 16.95
CA GLU A 117 -5.08 1.35 16.12
C GLU A 117 -4.18 2.55 16.44
N GLY A 118 -4.59 3.40 17.35
CA GLY A 118 -3.82 4.59 17.74
C GLY A 118 -2.76 4.29 18.80
N TYR A 119 -1.84 5.24 18.96
CA TYR A 119 -0.71 5.14 19.89
C TYR A 119 -0.22 6.50 20.34
N ARG A 120 0.59 6.50 21.41
CA ARG A 120 1.44 7.60 21.82
C ARG A 120 2.90 7.15 21.76
N LEU A 121 3.75 7.95 21.11
CA LEU A 121 5.20 7.79 21.11
C LEU A 121 5.84 8.99 21.80
N GLY A 122 6.56 8.75 22.89
CA GLY A 122 7.39 9.73 23.58
C GLY A 122 8.87 9.41 23.38
N SER A 123 9.69 10.44 23.14
CA SER A 123 11.14 10.27 22.99
C SER A 123 11.87 11.37 23.73
N GLY A 124 12.97 11.03 24.40
CA GLY A 124 13.83 11.95 25.12
C GLY A 124 15.17 11.31 25.49
N PRO A 125 16.08 12.04 26.17
CA PRO A 125 17.45 11.56 26.39
C PRO A 125 17.53 10.23 27.13
N HIS A 126 16.49 9.87 27.90
CA HIS A 126 16.46 8.67 28.74
C HIS A 126 15.82 7.45 28.08
N GLY A 127 15.17 7.60 26.92
CA GLY A 127 14.54 6.47 26.23
C GLY A 127 13.44 6.89 25.26
N VAL A 128 12.82 5.86 24.67
CA VAL A 128 11.61 5.97 23.87
C VAL A 128 10.52 5.15 24.54
N SER A 129 9.32 5.72 24.67
CA SER A 129 8.11 5.03 25.14
C SER A 129 7.08 4.99 24.03
N LEU A 130 6.60 3.81 23.68
CA LEU A 130 5.50 3.59 22.77
C LEU A 130 4.36 2.90 23.52
N THR A 131 3.22 3.58 23.63
CA THR A 131 2.03 3.12 24.37
C THR A 131 0.83 3.07 23.45
N ALA A 132 0.02 2.02 23.54
CA ALA A 132 -1.22 1.86 22.81
C ALA A 132 -2.20 1.01 23.61
N SER A 133 -3.49 1.03 23.25
CA SER A 133 -4.50 0.17 23.90
C SER A 133 -4.52 -1.25 23.32
N THR A 134 -3.95 -1.46 22.14
CA THR A 134 -3.95 -2.73 21.43
C THR A 134 -2.58 -3.04 20.81
N PRO A 135 -2.27 -4.31 20.52
CA PRO A 135 -1.07 -4.68 19.77
C PRO A 135 -0.99 -4.01 18.38
N ALA A 136 -2.13 -3.82 17.68
CA ALA A 136 -2.16 -3.13 16.38
C ALA A 136 -1.66 -1.68 16.50
N GLY A 137 -2.10 -0.95 17.53
CA GLY A 137 -1.59 0.41 17.80
C GLY A 137 -0.10 0.43 18.08
N LEU A 138 0.44 -0.52 18.85
CA LEU A 138 1.89 -0.64 19.06
C LEU A 138 2.63 -0.90 17.74
N PHE A 139 2.11 -1.78 16.89
CA PHE A 139 2.71 -2.08 15.59
C PHE A 139 2.76 -0.83 14.69
N HIS A 140 1.68 -0.05 14.63
CA HIS A 140 1.64 1.21 13.87
C HIS A 140 2.61 2.25 14.44
N GLY A 141 2.75 2.32 15.76
CA GLY A 141 3.75 3.16 16.40
C GLY A 141 5.18 2.75 16.09
N VAL A 142 5.44 1.44 15.96
CA VAL A 142 6.74 0.92 15.49
C VAL A 142 7.05 1.38 14.06
N GLN A 143 6.06 1.43 13.16
CA GLN A 143 6.28 1.96 11.81
C GLN A 143 6.63 3.45 11.83
N THR A 144 6.04 4.22 12.72
CA THR A 144 6.40 5.62 12.93
C THR A 144 7.82 5.76 13.49
N LEU A 145 8.17 5.01 14.54
CA LEU A 145 9.52 5.00 15.12
C LEU A 145 10.59 4.68 14.07
N ARG A 146 10.33 3.69 13.23
CA ARG A 146 11.18 3.30 12.10
C ARG A 146 11.43 4.46 11.14
N GLN A 147 10.41 5.26 10.81
CA GLN A 147 10.53 6.43 9.94
C GLN A 147 11.28 7.61 10.59
N LEU A 148 11.30 7.72 11.91
CA LEU A 148 12.05 8.74 12.64
C LEU A 148 13.56 8.50 12.63
N LEU A 149 14.02 7.32 12.24
CA LEU A 149 15.42 6.97 12.05
C LEU A 149 15.87 7.27 10.60
N PRO A 150 17.16 7.51 10.37
CA PRO A 150 17.70 7.67 9.03
C PRO A 150 17.32 6.49 8.11
N ALA A 151 17.13 6.75 6.81
CA ALA A 151 16.74 5.72 5.84
C ALA A 151 17.71 4.52 5.80
N SER A 152 18.98 4.73 6.15
CA SER A 152 20.00 3.66 6.25
C SER A 152 19.66 2.59 7.29
N ILE A 153 18.70 2.85 8.21
CA ILE A 153 18.21 1.86 9.18
C ILE A 153 17.62 0.61 8.49
N GLU A 154 17.14 0.77 7.26
CA GLU A 154 16.53 -0.31 6.45
C GLU A 154 17.57 -1.24 5.79
N LYS A 155 18.84 -0.89 5.82
CA LYS A 155 19.91 -1.69 5.23
C LYS A 155 20.09 -3.00 5.99
N LYS A 156 20.44 -4.05 5.25
CA LYS A 156 20.73 -5.39 5.81
C LYS A 156 22.19 -5.58 6.24
N THR A 157 22.99 -4.52 6.14
CA THR A 157 24.41 -4.49 6.54
C THR A 157 24.65 -3.33 7.49
N VAL A 158 25.63 -3.47 8.38
CA VAL A 158 25.99 -2.44 9.36
C VAL A 158 26.31 -1.12 8.66
N GLN A 159 25.71 -0.05 9.16
CA GLN A 159 25.83 1.31 8.64
C GLN A 159 26.41 2.25 9.71
N PRO A 160 27.08 3.32 9.31
CA PRO A 160 27.54 4.33 10.26
C PRO A 160 26.34 5.06 10.89
N GLY A 161 26.37 5.19 12.24
CA GLY A 161 25.42 6.06 12.95
C GLY A 161 25.72 7.54 12.75
N PRO A 162 25.17 8.41 13.56
CA PRO A 162 24.45 8.11 14.79
C PRO A 162 22.97 7.77 14.57
N TRP A 163 22.43 6.86 15.37
CA TRP A 163 21.02 6.48 15.38
C TRP A 163 20.29 7.32 16.42
N ARG A 164 19.61 8.37 15.99
CA ARG A 164 18.94 9.33 16.88
C ARG A 164 17.47 9.46 16.51
N ILE A 165 16.62 9.55 17.54
CA ILE A 165 15.19 9.83 17.42
C ILE A 165 14.97 11.20 18.08
N ALA A 166 14.36 12.14 17.36
CA ALA A 166 14.08 13.48 17.86
C ALA A 166 13.25 13.43 19.15
N GLY A 167 13.55 14.33 20.09
CA GLY A 167 12.81 14.44 21.35
C GLY A 167 11.43 15.05 21.16
N GLY A 168 10.45 14.57 21.93
CA GLY A 168 9.08 15.05 21.93
C GLY A 168 8.03 13.95 21.99
N THR A 169 6.82 14.30 21.62
CA THR A 169 5.67 13.38 21.68
C THR A 169 4.90 13.39 20.36
N ILE A 170 4.49 12.21 19.92
CA ILE A 170 3.51 11.98 18.84
C ILE A 170 2.30 11.29 19.47
N GLU A 171 1.10 11.82 19.24
CA GLU A 171 -0.18 11.14 19.48
C GLU A 171 -0.87 10.95 18.15
N ASP A 172 -1.23 9.71 17.83
CA ASP A 172 -1.66 9.36 16.48
C ASP A 172 -2.74 8.30 16.49
N ARG A 173 -3.66 8.39 15.52
CA ARG A 173 -4.75 7.44 15.30
C ARG A 173 -5.32 7.60 13.90
N PRO A 174 -5.91 6.54 13.31
CA PRO A 174 -6.48 6.63 11.97
C PRO A 174 -7.74 7.49 11.93
N ARG A 175 -7.93 8.17 10.79
CA ARG A 175 -9.14 8.88 10.44
C ARG A 175 -10.27 7.91 10.08
N TYR A 176 -9.95 6.86 9.33
CA TYR A 176 -10.90 5.84 8.87
C TYR A 176 -10.45 4.44 9.32
N GLY A 177 -11.43 3.60 9.61
CA GLY A 177 -11.19 2.20 9.99
C GLY A 177 -10.74 1.31 8.83
N TYR A 178 -11.11 1.63 7.59
CA TYR A 178 -10.74 0.88 6.40
C TYR A 178 -9.67 1.66 5.60
N ARG A 179 -8.52 1.06 5.40
CA ARG A 179 -7.41 1.63 4.63
C ARG A 179 -6.81 0.50 3.79
N GLY A 180 -7.35 0.37 2.57
CA GLY A 180 -7.07 -0.76 1.69
C GLY A 180 -6.04 -0.46 0.60
N ALA A 181 -5.43 -1.54 0.14
CA ALA A 181 -4.82 -1.62 -1.16
C ALA A 181 -5.17 -2.97 -1.79
N MET A 182 -5.60 -2.96 -3.04
CA MET A 182 -5.92 -4.16 -3.79
C MET A 182 -4.73 -4.56 -4.66
N LEU A 183 -4.52 -5.86 -4.83
CA LEU A 183 -3.64 -6.44 -5.81
C LEU A 183 -4.43 -7.41 -6.69
N ASP A 184 -4.50 -7.11 -7.98
CA ASP A 184 -4.99 -8.02 -8.98
C ASP A 184 -3.93 -9.11 -9.23
N VAL A 185 -4.28 -10.36 -8.92
CA VAL A 185 -3.46 -11.54 -9.18
C VAL A 185 -4.05 -12.39 -10.32
N SER A 186 -5.14 -11.91 -10.94
CA SER A 186 -5.88 -12.63 -11.97
C SER A 186 -5.39 -12.31 -13.38
N ARG A 187 -5.20 -11.04 -13.73
CA ARG A 187 -4.66 -10.65 -15.04
C ARG A 187 -3.24 -11.16 -15.22
N HIS A 188 -2.39 -11.03 -14.21
CA HIS A 188 -1.12 -11.73 -14.08
C HIS A 188 -1.00 -12.36 -12.69
N PHE A 189 -0.46 -13.59 -12.65
CA PHE A 189 -0.28 -14.28 -11.38
C PHE A 189 0.98 -13.81 -10.65
N PHE A 190 0.85 -13.58 -9.35
CA PHE A 190 1.95 -13.25 -8.45
C PHE A 190 2.06 -14.30 -7.34
N THR A 191 3.28 -14.72 -7.06
CA THR A 191 3.59 -15.73 -6.04
C THR A 191 3.33 -15.26 -4.61
N VAL A 192 3.21 -16.17 -3.66
CA VAL A 192 3.10 -15.88 -2.22
C VAL A 192 4.20 -14.91 -1.77
N ALA A 193 5.44 -15.11 -2.22
CA ALA A 193 6.57 -14.23 -1.85
C ALA A 193 6.37 -12.79 -2.35
N GLN A 194 5.81 -12.61 -3.55
CA GLN A 194 5.54 -11.28 -4.12
C GLN A 194 4.39 -10.59 -3.36
N VAL A 195 3.33 -11.33 -3.02
CA VAL A 195 2.22 -10.80 -2.19
C VAL A 195 2.72 -10.42 -0.80
N LYS A 196 3.53 -11.24 -0.15
CA LYS A 196 4.14 -10.92 1.16
C LYS A 196 5.01 -9.67 1.11
N ARG A 197 5.79 -9.48 0.02
CA ARG A 197 6.56 -8.26 -0.19
C ARG A 197 5.66 -7.02 -0.30
N TYR A 198 4.49 -7.13 -0.94
CA TYR A 198 3.53 -6.03 -1.02
C TYR A 198 2.91 -5.74 0.36
N ILE A 199 2.61 -6.77 1.15
CA ILE A 199 2.14 -6.63 2.55
C ILE A 199 3.15 -5.86 3.40
N ASP A 200 4.46 -6.16 3.31
CA ASP A 200 5.51 -5.40 4.03
C ASP A 200 5.49 -3.92 3.69
N GLN A 201 5.25 -3.59 2.43
CA GLN A 201 5.20 -2.22 1.93
C GLN A 201 3.94 -1.50 2.39
N MET A 202 2.80 -2.18 2.41
CA MET A 202 1.53 -1.66 2.94
C MET A 202 1.64 -1.38 4.44
N ALA A 203 2.20 -2.32 5.20
CA ALA A 203 2.37 -2.22 6.65
C ALA A 203 3.21 -1.01 7.06
N LEU A 204 4.26 -0.67 6.28
CA LEU A 204 5.11 0.51 6.54
C LEU A 204 4.30 1.81 6.61
N TYR A 205 3.20 1.90 5.85
CA TYR A 205 2.33 3.07 5.77
C TYR A 205 1.00 2.89 6.51
N LYS A 206 0.89 1.89 7.40
CA LYS A 206 -0.30 1.67 8.24
C LYS A 206 -1.59 1.37 7.45
N ILE A 207 -1.45 0.82 6.26
CA ILE A 207 -2.57 0.19 5.55
C ILE A 207 -2.95 -1.06 6.31
N ASN A 208 -4.25 -1.31 6.49
CA ASN A 208 -4.74 -2.42 7.31
C ASN A 208 -5.58 -3.44 6.55
N THR A 209 -5.75 -3.27 5.24
CA THR A 209 -6.54 -4.21 4.42
C THR A 209 -5.82 -4.51 3.12
N LEU A 210 -5.56 -5.79 2.86
CA LEU A 210 -5.15 -6.31 1.56
C LEU A 210 -6.38 -6.90 0.88
N HIS A 211 -6.84 -6.26 -0.18
CA HIS A 211 -7.85 -6.81 -1.07
C HIS A 211 -7.15 -7.63 -2.16
N LEU A 212 -7.48 -8.92 -2.29
CA LEU A 212 -6.95 -9.81 -3.32
C LEU A 212 -8.04 -10.10 -4.36
N HIS A 213 -7.83 -9.63 -5.58
CA HIS A 213 -8.68 -9.92 -6.73
C HIS A 213 -8.28 -11.27 -7.32
N LEU A 214 -9.01 -12.34 -6.90
CA LEU A 214 -8.61 -13.74 -7.08
C LEU A 214 -9.19 -14.40 -8.32
N SER A 215 -10.18 -13.79 -8.99
CA SER A 215 -10.79 -14.33 -10.19
C SER A 215 -11.16 -13.22 -11.17
N ASP A 216 -10.97 -13.51 -12.45
CA ASP A 216 -11.37 -12.64 -13.56
C ASP A 216 -11.48 -13.46 -14.87
N ASP A 217 -11.71 -12.80 -15.99
CA ASP A 217 -11.78 -13.42 -17.30
C ASP A 217 -10.52 -14.21 -17.68
N GLN A 218 -9.33 -13.72 -17.28
CA GLN A 218 -8.05 -14.27 -17.66
C GLN A 218 -7.54 -15.36 -16.72
N GLY A 219 -8.09 -15.44 -15.50
CA GLY A 219 -7.59 -16.43 -14.58
C GLY A 219 -8.36 -16.58 -13.27
N TRP A 220 -8.38 -17.80 -12.77
CA TRP A 220 -8.88 -18.14 -11.44
C TRP A 220 -7.72 -18.53 -10.54
N ARG A 221 -7.51 -17.82 -9.41
CA ARG A 221 -6.24 -17.87 -8.68
C ARG A 221 -6.30 -18.52 -7.30
N ILE A 222 -7.37 -19.21 -6.97
CA ILE A 222 -7.52 -19.91 -5.69
C ILE A 222 -8.09 -21.34 -5.89
N ALA A 223 -7.48 -22.31 -5.23
CA ALA A 223 -7.99 -23.68 -5.28
C ALA A 223 -9.32 -23.81 -4.53
N VAL A 224 -10.30 -24.40 -5.18
CA VAL A 224 -11.62 -24.75 -4.63
C VAL A 224 -11.84 -26.25 -4.84
N ASP A 225 -11.97 -27.01 -3.76
CA ASP A 225 -12.05 -28.49 -3.85
C ASP A 225 -13.31 -28.97 -4.55
N SER A 226 -14.44 -28.29 -4.33
CA SER A 226 -15.72 -28.61 -4.99
C SER A 226 -15.67 -28.36 -6.50
N TRP A 227 -14.79 -27.45 -6.96
CA TRP A 227 -14.66 -27.03 -8.36
C TRP A 227 -13.20 -26.98 -8.83
N PRO A 228 -12.45 -28.14 -8.83
CA PRO A 228 -11.00 -28.15 -8.99
C PRO A 228 -10.48 -27.62 -10.33
N ARG A 229 -11.29 -27.69 -11.42
CA ARG A 229 -10.91 -27.16 -12.73
C ARG A 229 -10.82 -25.62 -12.77
N LEU A 230 -11.44 -24.92 -11.83
CA LEU A 230 -11.27 -23.46 -11.71
C LEU A 230 -9.80 -23.08 -11.63
N ALA A 231 -9.05 -23.70 -10.70
CA ALA A 231 -7.64 -23.43 -10.53
C ALA A 231 -6.77 -24.13 -11.58
N THR A 232 -6.99 -25.43 -11.83
CA THR A 232 -6.11 -26.23 -12.69
C THR A 232 -6.26 -25.93 -14.19
N TYR A 233 -7.44 -25.55 -14.64
CA TYR A 233 -7.69 -25.14 -16.02
C TYR A 233 -7.89 -23.61 -16.13
N GLY A 234 -8.84 -23.03 -15.40
CA GLY A 234 -9.09 -21.60 -15.42
C GLY A 234 -7.89 -20.76 -14.94
N GLY A 235 -7.03 -21.32 -14.08
CA GLY A 235 -5.79 -20.69 -13.62
C GLY A 235 -4.56 -20.93 -14.50
N SER A 236 -4.66 -21.68 -15.60
CA SER A 236 -3.50 -22.13 -16.41
C SER A 236 -2.87 -21.05 -17.28
N THR A 237 -3.58 -19.95 -17.54
CA THR A 237 -3.12 -18.85 -18.40
C THR A 237 -3.24 -17.49 -17.71
N GLN A 238 -2.91 -16.41 -18.42
CA GLN A 238 -2.97 -15.03 -18.00
C GLN A 238 -3.00 -14.10 -19.20
N VAL A 239 -3.02 -12.77 -19.01
CA VAL A 239 -2.94 -11.80 -20.11
C VAL A 239 -1.74 -12.10 -21.00
N GLY A 240 -1.95 -12.06 -22.33
CA GLY A 240 -0.91 -12.37 -23.32
C GLY A 240 -0.64 -13.87 -23.52
N GLY A 241 -1.35 -14.78 -22.84
CA GLY A 241 -1.27 -16.23 -23.05
C GLY A 241 -0.06 -16.92 -22.39
N GLY A 242 0.59 -16.28 -21.44
CA GLY A 242 1.69 -16.87 -20.65
C GLY A 242 1.18 -17.91 -19.64
N HIS A 243 2.12 -18.58 -18.97
CA HIS A 243 1.80 -19.48 -17.87
C HIS A 243 1.14 -18.71 -16.73
N GLY A 244 -0.04 -19.13 -16.33
CA GLY A 244 -0.74 -18.62 -15.17
C GLY A 244 -0.19 -19.19 -13.86
N GLY A 245 -1.07 -19.40 -12.93
CA GLY A 245 -0.80 -19.95 -11.61
C GLY A 245 -2.02 -19.77 -10.72
N TYR A 246 -1.96 -20.38 -9.55
CA TYR A 246 -3.00 -20.23 -8.53
C TYR A 246 -2.40 -20.50 -7.15
N PHE A 247 -3.07 -20.02 -6.13
CA PHE A 247 -2.76 -20.36 -4.75
C PHE A 247 -3.47 -21.65 -4.37
N THR A 248 -2.72 -22.59 -3.81
CA THR A 248 -3.33 -23.66 -3.02
C THR A 248 -4.00 -23.07 -1.78
N LYS A 249 -4.86 -23.85 -1.12
CA LYS A 249 -5.45 -23.42 0.17
C LYS A 249 -4.35 -23.10 1.21
N ALA A 250 -3.27 -23.87 1.22
CA ALA A 250 -2.13 -23.63 2.11
C ALA A 250 -1.39 -22.32 1.79
N ASP A 251 -1.17 -22.00 0.51
CA ASP A 251 -0.58 -20.74 0.05
C ASP A 251 -1.43 -19.53 0.46
N TYR A 252 -2.74 -19.63 0.24
CA TYR A 252 -3.65 -18.56 0.65
C TYR A 252 -3.67 -18.37 2.17
N GLN A 253 -3.72 -19.46 2.94
CA GLN A 253 -3.63 -19.38 4.40
C GLN A 253 -2.29 -18.81 4.87
N GLU A 254 -1.18 -19.06 4.16
CA GLU A 254 0.10 -18.45 4.44
C GLU A 254 0.04 -16.92 4.25
N ILE A 255 -0.56 -16.46 3.15
CA ILE A 255 -0.78 -15.02 2.91
C ILE A 255 -1.61 -14.42 4.04
N VAL A 256 -2.74 -15.05 4.41
CA VAL A 256 -3.64 -14.58 5.47
C VAL A 256 -2.92 -14.49 6.82
N ARG A 257 -2.16 -15.53 7.21
CA ARG A 257 -1.38 -15.52 8.46
C ARG A 257 -0.31 -14.42 8.44
N TYR A 258 0.37 -14.26 7.30
CA TYR A 258 1.41 -13.24 7.15
C TYR A 258 0.84 -11.83 7.25
N ALA A 259 -0.25 -11.55 6.56
CA ALA A 259 -0.98 -10.28 6.66
C ALA A 259 -1.42 -10.00 8.10
N GLY A 260 -2.04 -10.98 8.76
CA GLY A 260 -2.45 -10.89 10.17
C GLY A 260 -1.27 -10.61 11.12
N SER A 261 -0.08 -11.16 10.84
CA SER A 261 1.12 -10.87 11.63
C SER A 261 1.60 -9.41 11.51
N HIS A 262 1.12 -8.68 10.49
CA HIS A 262 1.34 -7.26 10.26
C HIS A 262 0.09 -6.42 10.54
N TYR A 263 -0.94 -7.01 11.16
CA TYR A 263 -2.22 -6.36 11.46
C TYR A 263 -2.97 -5.87 10.21
N LEU A 264 -2.83 -6.62 9.10
CA LEU A 264 -3.65 -6.45 7.92
C LEU A 264 -4.70 -7.57 7.84
N GLU A 265 -5.93 -7.19 7.52
CA GLU A 265 -7.00 -8.12 7.14
C GLU A 265 -6.89 -8.42 5.63
N VAL A 266 -7.12 -9.66 5.23
CA VAL A 266 -7.25 -10.03 3.82
C VAL A 266 -8.72 -10.06 3.45
N VAL A 267 -9.10 -9.32 2.42
CA VAL A 267 -10.42 -9.34 1.79
C VAL A 267 -10.27 -10.07 0.45
N PRO A 268 -10.72 -11.33 0.34
CA PRO A 268 -10.71 -12.02 -0.94
C PRO A 268 -11.86 -11.54 -1.81
N GLU A 269 -11.61 -11.40 -3.10
CA GLU A 269 -12.63 -11.13 -4.10
C GLU A 269 -12.79 -12.30 -5.06
N ILE A 270 -14.03 -12.69 -5.27
CA ILE A 270 -14.49 -13.48 -6.42
C ILE A 270 -15.46 -12.60 -7.16
N ASP A 271 -15.08 -12.15 -8.35
CA ASP A 271 -15.90 -11.23 -9.12
C ASP A 271 -17.05 -11.97 -9.83
N LEU A 272 -18.27 -11.45 -9.66
CA LEU A 272 -19.53 -12.07 -10.04
C LEU A 272 -20.59 -11.00 -10.36
N PRO A 273 -21.51 -11.22 -11.33
CA PRO A 273 -21.58 -12.32 -12.27
C PRO A 273 -20.72 -12.12 -13.52
N GLY A 274 -20.24 -10.89 -13.76
CA GLY A 274 -19.27 -10.54 -14.80
C GLY A 274 -17.84 -11.00 -14.46
N HIS A 275 -16.88 -10.74 -15.35
CA HIS A 275 -15.46 -11.09 -15.15
C HIS A 275 -15.23 -12.59 -14.86
N THR A 276 -16.00 -13.48 -15.49
CA THR A 276 -16.09 -14.89 -15.13
C THR A 276 -15.64 -15.85 -16.21
N ASN A 277 -15.01 -15.39 -17.31
CA ASN A 277 -14.65 -16.28 -18.41
C ASN A 277 -13.76 -17.46 -17.98
N ALA A 278 -12.84 -17.27 -17.02
CA ALA A 278 -12.02 -18.38 -16.52
C ALA A 278 -12.88 -19.49 -15.87
N ALA A 279 -13.94 -19.13 -15.15
CA ALA A 279 -14.89 -20.08 -14.58
C ALA A 279 -15.76 -20.72 -15.66
N LEU A 280 -16.28 -19.92 -16.59
CA LEU A 280 -17.10 -20.36 -17.71
C LEU A 280 -16.35 -21.34 -18.63
N ALA A 281 -15.08 -21.07 -18.91
CA ALA A 281 -14.20 -21.97 -19.68
C ALA A 281 -13.90 -23.28 -18.92
N SER A 282 -13.90 -23.23 -17.60
CA SER A 282 -13.66 -24.40 -16.76
C SER A 282 -14.86 -25.34 -16.69
N TYR A 283 -16.10 -24.82 -16.74
CA TYR A 283 -17.32 -25.58 -16.56
C TYR A 283 -18.44 -25.12 -17.50
N ALA A 284 -18.79 -25.98 -18.45
CA ALA A 284 -19.84 -25.73 -19.44
C ALA A 284 -21.20 -25.42 -18.81
N ASP A 285 -21.52 -26.05 -17.67
CA ASP A 285 -22.80 -25.90 -16.97
C ASP A 285 -23.06 -24.47 -16.45
N LEU A 286 -22.01 -23.68 -16.24
CA LEU A 286 -22.13 -22.28 -15.81
C LEU A 286 -22.55 -21.35 -16.94
N ASN A 287 -22.48 -21.80 -18.20
CA ASN A 287 -22.90 -21.06 -19.41
C ASN A 287 -24.36 -21.30 -19.71
N CYS A 288 -25.10 -20.29 -20.19
CA CYS A 288 -26.52 -20.40 -20.48
C CYS A 288 -26.82 -21.39 -21.61
N ASP A 289 -25.95 -21.45 -22.61
CA ASP A 289 -26.02 -22.38 -23.75
C ASP A 289 -25.43 -23.77 -23.44
N GLY A 290 -24.79 -23.95 -22.29
CA GLY A 290 -24.11 -25.18 -21.90
C GLY A 290 -22.80 -25.44 -22.64
N VAL A 291 -22.21 -24.41 -23.28
CA VAL A 291 -20.95 -24.51 -24.03
C VAL A 291 -19.85 -23.71 -23.32
N ALA A 292 -18.75 -24.37 -22.96
CA ALA A 292 -17.60 -23.70 -22.34
C ALA A 292 -16.86 -22.87 -23.42
N PRO A 293 -16.65 -21.55 -23.19
CA PRO A 293 -15.83 -20.73 -24.07
C PRO A 293 -14.35 -21.10 -23.93
N PRO A 294 -13.48 -20.69 -24.88
CA PRO A 294 -12.04 -20.81 -24.70
C PRO A 294 -11.54 -19.94 -23.57
N LEU A 295 -10.36 -20.29 -23.03
CA LEU A 295 -9.63 -19.42 -22.10
C LEU A 295 -9.35 -18.06 -22.75
N TYR A 296 -9.48 -17.00 -21.99
CA TYR A 296 -9.29 -15.63 -22.45
C TYR A 296 -7.94 -15.06 -22.01
N THR A 297 -7.25 -14.38 -22.91
CA THR A 297 -5.92 -13.82 -22.68
C THR A 297 -5.80 -12.34 -23.08
N GLY A 298 -6.92 -11.74 -23.50
CA GLY A 298 -7.00 -10.31 -23.81
C GLY A 298 -7.28 -9.45 -22.59
N THR A 299 -7.62 -8.19 -22.83
CA THR A 299 -7.90 -7.19 -21.78
C THR A 299 -9.25 -6.49 -21.94
N ASN A 300 -10.13 -6.97 -22.84
CA ASN A 300 -11.50 -6.47 -22.94
C ASN A 300 -12.31 -6.95 -21.75
N VAL A 301 -13.31 -6.19 -21.34
CA VAL A 301 -14.17 -6.43 -20.19
C VAL A 301 -15.65 -6.44 -20.58
N GLY A 302 -16.54 -6.90 -19.69
CA GLY A 302 -17.99 -6.80 -19.82
C GLY A 302 -18.64 -7.82 -20.77
N PHE A 303 -17.89 -8.79 -21.33
CA PHE A 303 -18.38 -9.77 -22.28
C PHE A 303 -18.81 -11.11 -21.67
N SER A 304 -18.35 -11.42 -20.46
CA SER A 304 -18.63 -12.67 -19.76
C SER A 304 -19.66 -12.48 -18.64
N SER A 305 -20.47 -13.50 -18.39
CA SER A 305 -21.39 -13.54 -17.26
C SER A 305 -21.82 -14.98 -16.95
N LEU A 306 -21.90 -15.32 -15.66
CA LEU A 306 -22.56 -16.53 -15.20
C LEU A 306 -24.02 -16.58 -15.67
N CYS A 307 -24.52 -17.78 -15.94
CA CYS A 307 -25.92 -17.95 -16.33
C CYS A 307 -26.87 -17.79 -15.14
N VAL A 308 -27.39 -16.58 -14.93
CA VAL A 308 -28.24 -16.20 -13.80
C VAL A 308 -29.50 -17.07 -13.62
N PRO A 309 -30.20 -17.53 -14.68
CA PRO A 309 -31.36 -18.38 -14.51
C PRO A 309 -31.10 -19.81 -14.02
N LYS A 310 -29.86 -20.30 -14.12
CA LYS A 310 -29.52 -21.69 -13.73
C LYS A 310 -29.25 -21.83 -12.23
N GLU A 311 -29.84 -22.84 -11.60
CA GLU A 311 -29.59 -23.12 -10.17
C GLU A 311 -28.15 -23.58 -9.89
N VAL A 312 -27.49 -24.23 -10.85
CA VAL A 312 -26.07 -24.62 -10.72
C VAL A 312 -25.16 -23.41 -10.49
N THR A 313 -25.51 -22.23 -11.00
CA THR A 313 -24.80 -20.98 -10.75
C THR A 313 -24.77 -20.65 -9.26
N TYR A 314 -25.89 -20.83 -8.56
CA TYR A 314 -25.95 -20.54 -7.13
C TYR A 314 -25.36 -21.65 -6.27
N THR A 315 -25.39 -22.90 -6.73
CA THR A 315 -24.61 -23.99 -6.11
C THR A 315 -23.11 -23.70 -6.21
N PHE A 316 -22.64 -23.30 -7.40
CA PHE A 316 -21.26 -22.87 -7.61
C PHE A 316 -20.85 -21.72 -6.66
N VAL A 317 -21.65 -20.67 -6.60
CA VAL A 317 -21.40 -19.52 -5.73
C VAL A 317 -21.39 -19.92 -4.26
N ASP A 318 -22.33 -20.75 -3.81
CA ASP A 318 -22.40 -21.23 -2.40
C ASP A 318 -21.14 -22.04 -2.05
N ASP A 319 -20.72 -22.96 -2.89
CA ASP A 319 -19.53 -23.79 -2.68
C ASP A 319 -18.26 -22.95 -2.61
N VAL A 320 -18.05 -22.02 -3.56
CA VAL A 320 -16.88 -21.14 -3.61
C VAL A 320 -16.81 -20.25 -2.38
N ILE A 321 -17.92 -19.58 -2.03
CA ILE A 321 -17.98 -18.68 -0.87
C ILE A 321 -17.78 -19.48 0.42
N ARG A 322 -18.39 -20.66 0.55
CA ARG A 322 -18.19 -21.55 1.71
C ARG A 322 -16.72 -21.87 1.95
N GLU A 323 -16.02 -22.33 0.90
CA GLU A 323 -14.64 -22.72 1.02
C GLU A 323 -13.71 -21.52 1.30
N LEU A 324 -13.95 -20.41 0.62
CA LEU A 324 -13.14 -19.20 0.80
C LEU A 324 -13.38 -18.56 2.19
N ALA A 325 -14.62 -18.51 2.66
CA ALA A 325 -14.96 -18.01 3.98
C ALA A 325 -14.31 -18.82 5.11
N ALA A 326 -14.22 -20.15 4.93
CA ALA A 326 -13.53 -21.03 5.90
C ALA A 326 -12.02 -20.79 6.00
N LEU A 327 -11.40 -20.29 4.93
CA LEU A 327 -9.95 -19.98 4.88
C LEU A 327 -9.63 -18.55 5.36
N THR A 328 -10.64 -17.68 5.44
CA THR A 328 -10.49 -16.25 5.68
C THR A 328 -11.07 -15.87 7.02
N PRO A 329 -10.28 -15.59 8.06
CA PRO A 329 -10.80 -15.16 9.36
C PRO A 329 -11.41 -13.76 9.34
N GLY A 330 -11.04 -12.91 8.35
CA GLY A 330 -11.54 -11.56 8.19
C GLY A 330 -13.05 -11.48 8.00
N ARG A 331 -13.58 -10.32 8.31
CA ARG A 331 -15.02 -10.04 8.31
C ARG A 331 -15.63 -10.00 6.90
N TYR A 332 -14.86 -9.56 5.91
CA TYR A 332 -15.37 -9.20 4.60
C TYR A 332 -15.06 -10.24 3.53
N LEU A 333 -15.96 -10.33 2.55
CA LEU A 333 -15.75 -11.01 1.29
C LEU A 333 -16.27 -10.12 0.16
N HIS A 334 -15.44 -9.85 -0.85
CA HIS A 334 -15.81 -9.03 -1.99
C HIS A 334 -16.39 -9.92 -3.10
N ILE A 335 -17.55 -9.52 -3.64
CA ILE A 335 -18.29 -10.29 -4.66
C ILE A 335 -18.27 -9.62 -6.04
N GLY A 336 -17.40 -8.64 -6.27
CA GLY A 336 -17.31 -7.91 -7.52
C GLY A 336 -18.56 -7.09 -7.83
N GLY A 337 -19.14 -7.36 -8.98
CA GLY A 337 -20.42 -6.80 -9.42
C GLY A 337 -20.33 -5.67 -10.41
N ASP A 338 -19.14 -5.34 -10.87
CA ASP A 338 -18.90 -4.33 -11.90
C ASP A 338 -19.01 -4.90 -13.32
N GLU A 339 -19.16 -4.00 -14.27
CA GLU A 339 -19.08 -4.23 -15.71
C GLU A 339 -19.84 -5.47 -16.26
N ALA A 340 -20.87 -5.95 -15.58
CA ALA A 340 -21.67 -7.10 -15.99
C ALA A 340 -22.56 -6.76 -17.21
N HIS A 341 -21.95 -6.25 -18.30
CA HIS A 341 -22.67 -5.69 -19.45
C HIS A 341 -23.44 -6.75 -20.25
N SER A 342 -23.04 -8.01 -20.17
CA SER A 342 -23.76 -9.14 -20.78
C SER A 342 -24.91 -9.67 -19.93
N THR A 343 -25.15 -9.09 -18.74
CA THR A 343 -26.26 -9.43 -17.85
C THR A 343 -27.33 -8.33 -17.91
N SER A 344 -28.58 -8.67 -18.08
CA SER A 344 -29.68 -7.68 -17.98
C SER A 344 -29.73 -7.09 -16.56
N HIS A 345 -30.18 -5.84 -16.43
CA HIS A 345 -30.31 -5.23 -15.11
C HIS A 345 -31.23 -6.02 -14.18
N ALA A 346 -32.31 -6.60 -14.70
CA ALA A 346 -33.23 -7.43 -13.92
C ALA A 346 -32.56 -8.71 -13.42
N ASP A 347 -31.75 -9.36 -14.25
CA ASP A 347 -30.98 -10.53 -13.84
C ASP A 347 -29.85 -10.14 -12.87
N TYR A 348 -29.20 -9.00 -13.07
CA TYR A 348 -28.19 -8.50 -12.13
C TYR A 348 -28.78 -8.29 -10.73
N VAL A 349 -29.92 -7.63 -10.63
CA VAL A 349 -30.63 -7.44 -9.34
C VAL A 349 -30.95 -8.79 -8.71
N LYS A 350 -31.57 -9.70 -9.48
CA LYS A 350 -31.89 -11.06 -9.04
C LYS A 350 -30.65 -11.82 -8.54
N PHE A 351 -29.54 -11.69 -9.26
CA PHE A 351 -28.28 -12.34 -8.89
C PHE A 351 -27.75 -11.80 -7.56
N MET A 352 -27.64 -10.48 -7.41
CA MET A 352 -27.12 -9.84 -6.21
C MET A 352 -28.03 -10.11 -4.99
N ASP A 353 -29.35 -10.12 -5.17
CA ASP A 353 -30.30 -10.44 -4.11
C ASP A 353 -30.18 -11.90 -3.64
N ARG A 354 -29.71 -12.83 -4.48
CA ARG A 354 -29.45 -14.22 -4.10
C ARG A 354 -28.06 -14.46 -3.53
N VAL A 355 -27.04 -13.74 -4.00
CA VAL A 355 -25.63 -13.97 -3.61
C VAL A 355 -25.31 -13.36 -2.24
N GLN A 356 -25.80 -12.17 -1.94
CA GLN A 356 -25.53 -11.53 -0.65
C GLN A 356 -25.97 -12.37 0.57
N PRO A 357 -27.15 -13.03 0.57
CA PRO A 357 -27.52 -13.97 1.64
C PRO A 357 -26.59 -15.18 1.74
N ILE A 358 -25.98 -15.64 0.62
CA ILE A 358 -24.97 -16.72 0.67
C ILE A 358 -23.73 -16.24 1.40
N VAL A 359 -23.27 -15.02 1.16
CA VAL A 359 -22.14 -14.43 1.90
C VAL A 359 -22.45 -14.37 3.41
N ALA A 360 -23.64 -13.88 3.76
CA ALA A 360 -24.10 -13.78 5.14
C ALA A 360 -24.24 -15.15 5.83
N LYS A 361 -24.67 -16.19 5.11
CA LYS A 361 -24.78 -17.58 5.58
C LYS A 361 -23.47 -18.10 6.18
N TYR A 362 -22.34 -17.67 5.63
CA TYR A 362 -20.99 -18.05 6.09
C TYR A 362 -20.34 -17.02 7.03
N GLY A 363 -21.16 -16.15 7.64
CA GLY A 363 -20.72 -15.19 8.66
C GLY A 363 -19.89 -14.03 8.11
N LYS A 364 -19.95 -13.78 6.79
CA LYS A 364 -19.22 -12.69 6.14
C LYS A 364 -20.15 -11.51 5.81
N THR A 365 -19.55 -10.34 5.68
CA THR A 365 -20.22 -9.13 5.18
C THR A 365 -19.79 -8.92 3.73
N ALA A 366 -20.75 -8.74 2.85
CA ALA A 366 -20.45 -8.51 1.44
C ALA A 366 -19.85 -7.11 1.21
N ILE A 367 -18.81 -7.06 0.40
CA ILE A 367 -18.37 -5.87 -0.32
C ILE A 367 -18.67 -6.11 -1.80
N GLY A 368 -19.07 -5.08 -2.54
CA GLY A 368 -19.12 -5.11 -4.00
C GLY A 368 -18.72 -3.78 -4.58
N TRP A 369 -18.33 -3.77 -5.83
CA TRP A 369 -18.15 -2.51 -6.56
C TRP A 369 -19.45 -1.73 -6.52
N HIS A 370 -19.42 -0.41 -6.67
CA HIS A 370 -20.59 0.43 -6.39
C HIS A 370 -21.83 0.14 -7.25
N GLN A 371 -21.71 -0.62 -8.33
CA GLN A 371 -22.84 -1.14 -9.10
C GLN A 371 -23.81 -1.98 -8.24
N LEU A 372 -23.30 -2.57 -7.15
CA LEU A 372 -24.14 -3.23 -6.14
C LEU A 372 -25.29 -2.32 -5.65
N THR A 373 -25.11 -1.00 -5.65
CA THR A 373 -26.17 -0.05 -5.29
C THR A 373 -27.32 0.02 -6.29
N GLY A 374 -27.17 -0.58 -7.47
CA GLY A 374 -28.24 -0.80 -8.45
C GLY A 374 -29.17 -1.97 -8.12
N ALA A 375 -28.79 -2.85 -7.21
CA ALA A 375 -29.61 -3.85 -6.57
C ALA A 375 -29.99 -3.37 -5.15
N THR A 376 -30.37 -4.28 -4.25
CA THR A 376 -30.66 -3.96 -2.85
C THR A 376 -29.45 -4.37 -1.98
N PRO A 377 -28.53 -3.47 -1.60
CA PRO A 377 -27.42 -3.84 -0.72
C PRO A 377 -27.95 -4.42 0.60
N ALA A 378 -27.40 -5.56 1.00
CA ALA A 378 -27.73 -6.19 2.27
C ALA A 378 -27.36 -5.29 3.46
N GLN A 379 -28.01 -5.49 4.60
CA GLN A 379 -27.71 -4.73 5.81
C GLN A 379 -26.21 -4.88 6.19
N GLY A 380 -25.50 -3.77 6.31
CA GLY A 380 -24.09 -3.72 6.66
C GLY A 380 -23.14 -3.97 5.48
N ALA A 381 -23.64 -4.25 4.28
CA ALA A 381 -22.81 -4.36 3.07
C ALA A 381 -22.07 -3.05 2.79
N LEU A 382 -20.93 -3.18 2.14
CA LEU A 382 -20.13 -2.03 1.70
C LEU A 382 -20.15 -1.94 0.17
N ALA A 383 -20.25 -0.72 -0.34
CA ALA A 383 -20.09 -0.43 -1.75
C ALA A 383 -18.74 0.27 -2.00
N GLN A 384 -17.91 -0.30 -2.85
CA GLN A 384 -16.63 0.27 -3.23
C GLN A 384 -16.81 1.17 -4.44
N TYR A 385 -16.70 2.47 -4.22
CA TYR A 385 -16.92 3.47 -5.26
C TYR A 385 -15.65 3.71 -6.08
N TRP A 386 -15.68 3.32 -7.36
CA TRP A 386 -14.57 3.53 -8.30
C TRP A 386 -14.87 4.57 -9.40
N GLY A 387 -16.05 5.20 -9.36
CA GLY A 387 -16.41 6.24 -10.31
C GLY A 387 -15.41 7.41 -10.33
N VAL A 388 -15.36 8.08 -11.48
CA VAL A 388 -14.46 9.21 -11.77
C VAL A 388 -15.20 10.55 -11.67
N ASP A 389 -14.50 11.68 -11.84
CA ASP A 389 -15.14 13.00 -11.89
C ASP A 389 -16.29 13.05 -12.91
N GLY A 390 -16.12 12.37 -14.07
CA GLY A 390 -17.10 12.31 -15.16
C GLY A 390 -18.25 11.31 -14.95
N THR A 391 -18.28 10.54 -13.87
CA THR A 391 -19.38 9.61 -13.56
C THR A 391 -20.71 10.38 -13.51
N SER A 392 -21.76 9.79 -14.09
CA SER A 392 -23.06 10.44 -14.22
C SER A 392 -23.67 10.89 -12.89
N ALA A 393 -24.44 11.97 -12.89
CA ALA A 393 -25.13 12.46 -11.71
C ALA A 393 -26.12 11.43 -11.17
N ALA A 394 -26.75 10.63 -12.04
CA ALA A 394 -27.70 9.60 -11.68
C ALA A 394 -27.02 8.47 -10.89
N GLU A 395 -25.86 7.98 -11.37
CA GLU A 395 -25.07 6.95 -10.71
C GLU A 395 -24.53 7.44 -9.35
N LYS A 396 -23.98 8.65 -9.29
CA LYS A 396 -23.57 9.26 -8.01
C LYS A 396 -24.74 9.37 -7.03
N ALA A 397 -25.91 9.82 -7.49
CA ALA A 397 -27.11 9.94 -6.65
C ALA A 397 -27.58 8.57 -6.13
N GLN A 398 -27.48 7.52 -6.93
CA GLN A 398 -27.80 6.16 -6.52
C GLN A 398 -26.88 5.67 -5.37
N VAL A 399 -25.58 5.89 -5.50
CA VAL A 399 -24.59 5.56 -4.44
C VAL A 399 -24.87 6.37 -3.16
N VAL A 400 -25.13 7.66 -3.30
CA VAL A 400 -25.45 8.55 -2.17
C VAL A 400 -26.73 8.08 -1.48
N LYS A 401 -27.77 7.70 -2.21
CA LYS A 401 -29.01 7.17 -1.67
C LYS A 401 -28.78 5.86 -0.90
N ALA A 402 -27.99 4.94 -1.44
CA ALA A 402 -27.63 3.72 -0.75
C ALA A 402 -26.88 4.02 0.58
N ALA A 403 -25.95 4.98 0.54
CA ALA A 403 -25.23 5.43 1.74
C ALA A 403 -26.17 6.04 2.80
N GLN A 404 -27.15 6.84 2.39
CA GLN A 404 -28.18 7.39 3.27
C GLN A 404 -29.07 6.30 3.88
N ASN A 405 -29.24 5.19 3.19
CA ASN A 405 -29.98 4.01 3.67
C ASN A 405 -29.11 3.03 4.49
N GLY A 406 -27.85 3.38 4.80
CA GLY A 406 -26.99 2.63 5.71
C GLY A 406 -25.90 1.78 5.05
N THR A 407 -25.79 1.76 3.72
CA THR A 407 -24.67 1.11 3.01
C THR A 407 -23.36 1.87 3.31
N GLY A 408 -22.33 1.15 3.76
CA GLY A 408 -21.00 1.75 3.93
C GLY A 408 -20.29 1.98 2.59
N LEU A 409 -19.43 2.99 2.53
CA LEU A 409 -18.69 3.33 1.32
C LEU A 409 -17.17 3.18 1.54
N ILE A 410 -16.51 2.47 0.63
CA ILE A 410 -15.06 2.50 0.43
C ILE A 410 -14.81 3.34 -0.81
N LEU A 411 -13.95 4.36 -0.71
CA LEU A 411 -13.69 5.25 -1.83
C LEU A 411 -12.41 4.86 -2.57
N SER A 412 -12.57 4.52 -3.84
CA SER A 412 -11.51 4.11 -4.76
C SER A 412 -11.63 4.79 -6.11
N PRO A 413 -11.87 6.14 -6.19
CA PRO A 413 -12.11 6.79 -7.47
C PRO A 413 -10.95 6.54 -8.43
N ALA A 414 -11.26 6.01 -9.62
CA ALA A 414 -10.22 5.49 -10.52
C ALA A 414 -9.28 6.59 -11.03
N ASP A 415 -9.79 7.81 -11.22
CA ASP A 415 -8.99 8.96 -11.60
C ASP A 415 -8.20 9.61 -10.44
N ARG A 416 -8.10 8.91 -9.31
CA ARG A 416 -7.35 9.28 -8.10
C ARG A 416 -6.54 8.12 -7.52
N LEU A 417 -7.19 6.99 -7.24
CA LEU A 417 -6.61 5.90 -6.44
C LEU A 417 -6.29 4.63 -7.23
N TYR A 418 -6.71 4.48 -8.50
CA TYR A 418 -6.26 3.34 -9.30
C TYR A 418 -4.78 3.50 -9.62
N LEU A 419 -3.99 2.63 -8.99
CA LEU A 419 -2.53 2.69 -9.08
C LEU A 419 -1.99 2.18 -10.42
N ASP A 420 -2.80 1.49 -11.22
CA ASP A 420 -2.49 1.08 -12.58
C ASP A 420 -2.69 2.20 -13.62
N MET A 421 -3.34 3.32 -13.27
CA MET A 421 -3.41 4.47 -14.15
C MET A 421 -2.01 5.07 -14.36
N LYS A 422 -1.66 5.34 -15.62
CA LYS A 422 -0.37 5.97 -15.96
C LYS A 422 -0.18 7.29 -15.24
N TYR A 423 1.03 7.54 -14.75
CA TYR A 423 1.38 8.86 -14.21
C TYR A 423 1.33 9.94 -15.29
N THR A 424 1.93 9.68 -16.44
CA THR A 424 2.00 10.57 -17.60
C THR A 424 1.95 9.75 -18.90
N GLN A 425 1.86 10.42 -20.03
CA GLN A 425 1.93 9.76 -21.35
C GLN A 425 3.19 8.91 -21.55
N ASN A 426 4.29 9.26 -20.88
CA ASN A 426 5.57 8.57 -21.02
C ASN A 426 5.69 7.37 -20.05
N THR A 427 4.71 7.13 -19.20
CA THR A 427 4.70 5.96 -18.32
C THR A 427 4.55 4.68 -19.16
N ARG A 428 5.51 3.76 -19.05
CA ARG A 428 5.53 2.54 -19.86
C ARG A 428 4.43 1.55 -19.45
N LEU A 429 4.21 1.39 -18.15
CA LEU A 429 3.25 0.49 -17.54
C LEU A 429 1.90 1.18 -17.33
N GLY A 430 0.88 0.38 -17.08
CA GLY A 430 -0.46 0.84 -16.73
C GLY A 430 -1.34 1.21 -17.92
N THR A 431 -2.54 1.61 -17.60
CA THR A 431 -3.62 2.02 -18.51
C THR A 431 -3.91 3.52 -18.40
N LYS A 432 -4.84 4.06 -19.15
CA LYS A 432 -5.18 5.50 -19.12
C LYS A 432 -6.66 5.79 -19.28
N TRP A 433 -7.51 4.78 -19.13
CA TRP A 433 -8.93 4.96 -19.36
C TRP A 433 -9.59 5.98 -18.42
N ALA A 434 -9.12 6.07 -17.16
CA ALA A 434 -9.54 7.11 -16.21
C ALA A 434 -8.67 8.40 -16.27
N GLY A 435 -7.78 8.50 -17.25
CA GLY A 435 -6.84 9.62 -17.43
C GLY A 435 -5.45 9.34 -16.85
N TYR A 436 -4.63 10.38 -16.79
CA TYR A 436 -3.33 10.33 -16.14
C TYR A 436 -3.44 10.72 -14.66
N VAL A 437 -2.92 9.87 -13.79
CA VAL A 437 -3.00 10.06 -12.34
C VAL A 437 -1.59 10.29 -11.78
N GLU A 438 -1.14 11.54 -11.86
CA GLU A 438 0.09 11.99 -11.24
C GLU A 438 -0.05 12.09 -9.70
N VAL A 439 1.05 12.17 -8.97
CA VAL A 439 1.10 12.09 -7.51
C VAL A 439 0.22 13.14 -6.83
N LYS A 440 0.25 14.41 -7.32
CA LYS A 440 -0.62 15.46 -6.78
C LYS A 440 -2.09 15.13 -7.01
N ARG A 441 -2.46 14.65 -8.21
CA ARG A 441 -3.83 14.27 -8.55
C ARG A 441 -4.35 13.15 -7.63
N SER A 442 -3.50 12.17 -7.35
CA SER A 442 -3.83 11.06 -6.45
C SER A 442 -4.03 11.49 -5.00
N TYR A 443 -3.34 12.53 -4.57
CA TYR A 443 -3.36 12.99 -3.17
C TYR A 443 -4.36 14.13 -2.91
N ASP A 444 -4.46 15.12 -3.83
CA ASP A 444 -5.07 16.43 -3.58
C ASP A 444 -6.60 16.40 -3.71
N TRP A 445 -7.25 15.59 -2.90
CA TRP A 445 -8.70 15.50 -2.77
C TRP A 445 -9.08 15.09 -1.34
N ASN A 446 -10.34 15.32 -0.94
CA ASN A 446 -10.82 14.99 0.40
C ASN A 446 -11.86 13.86 0.33
N PRO A 447 -11.54 12.65 0.85
CA PRO A 447 -12.51 11.56 0.91
C PRO A 447 -13.84 11.94 1.54
N GLY A 448 -13.82 12.73 2.62
CA GLY A 448 -15.04 13.15 3.32
C GLY A 448 -15.94 14.11 2.56
N ALA A 449 -15.51 14.64 1.41
CA ALA A 449 -16.29 15.57 0.57
C ALA A 449 -16.42 15.10 -0.88
N TYR A 450 -15.95 13.89 -1.22
CA TYR A 450 -15.88 13.43 -2.61
C TYR A 450 -17.25 13.10 -3.21
N LEU A 451 -18.18 12.58 -2.42
CA LEU A 451 -19.57 12.31 -2.81
C LEU A 451 -20.52 13.24 -2.02
N PRO A 452 -20.83 14.42 -2.56
CA PRO A 452 -21.73 15.37 -1.88
C PRO A 452 -23.10 14.72 -1.57
N GLY A 453 -23.55 14.87 -0.34
CA GLY A 453 -24.80 14.26 0.14
C GLY A 453 -24.65 12.89 0.80
N ALA A 454 -23.51 12.22 0.66
CA ALA A 454 -23.24 11.02 1.42
C ALA A 454 -22.98 11.37 2.90
N PRO A 455 -23.60 10.66 3.87
CA PRO A 455 -23.31 10.87 5.29
C PRO A 455 -21.84 10.58 5.60
N ALA A 456 -21.20 11.42 6.41
CA ALA A 456 -19.80 11.21 6.80
C ALA A 456 -19.58 9.84 7.47
N SER A 457 -20.57 9.36 8.24
CA SER A 457 -20.55 8.04 8.90
C SER A 457 -20.61 6.85 7.91
N ALA A 458 -21.10 7.08 6.69
CA ALA A 458 -21.13 6.05 5.66
C ALA A 458 -19.73 5.79 5.09
N ILE A 459 -18.84 6.78 5.08
CA ILE A 459 -17.49 6.63 4.53
C ILE A 459 -16.64 5.82 5.51
N LYS A 460 -16.34 4.57 5.13
CA LYS A 460 -15.54 3.63 5.95
C LYS A 460 -14.05 3.82 5.73
N GLY A 461 -13.66 4.34 4.56
CA GLY A 461 -12.27 4.60 4.24
C GLY A 461 -11.99 4.72 2.76
N VAL A 462 -10.72 4.48 2.42
CA VAL A 462 -10.20 4.53 1.05
C VAL A 462 -9.48 3.24 0.73
N GLU A 463 -9.47 2.88 -0.54
CA GLU A 463 -8.65 1.79 -1.05
C GLU A 463 -8.01 2.17 -2.38
N ALA A 464 -6.76 1.75 -2.56
CA ALA A 464 -5.99 1.97 -3.77
C ALA A 464 -5.86 0.66 -4.57
N PRO A 465 -6.72 0.42 -5.58
CA PRO A 465 -6.63 -0.73 -6.47
C PRO A 465 -5.40 -0.66 -7.37
N LEU A 466 -4.79 -1.84 -7.61
CA LEU A 466 -3.68 -2.03 -8.53
C LEU A 466 -4.01 -3.20 -9.47
N TRP A 467 -4.54 -2.89 -10.65
CA TRP A 467 -4.83 -3.83 -11.70
C TRP A 467 -3.55 -4.25 -12.44
N SER A 468 -3.48 -5.48 -12.91
CA SER A 468 -2.21 -6.07 -13.33
C SER A 468 -2.10 -6.41 -14.83
N GLU A 469 -2.94 -5.86 -15.71
CA GLU A 469 -2.90 -6.15 -17.16
C GLU A 469 -1.51 -5.91 -17.76
N THR A 470 -0.75 -4.97 -17.23
CA THR A 470 0.59 -4.61 -17.71
C THR A 470 1.72 -4.92 -16.73
N LEU A 471 1.40 -5.53 -15.58
CA LEU A 471 2.33 -5.77 -14.49
C LEU A 471 2.67 -7.26 -14.39
N THR A 472 3.95 -7.63 -14.45
CA THR A 472 4.38 -9.03 -14.49
C THR A 472 5.37 -9.41 -13.38
N LYS A 473 5.85 -8.46 -12.59
CA LYS A 473 6.86 -8.67 -11.55
C LYS A 473 6.76 -7.64 -10.43
N SER A 474 7.36 -7.94 -9.27
CA SER A 474 7.33 -7.04 -8.10
C SER A 474 7.80 -5.62 -8.40
N ALA A 475 8.81 -5.44 -9.24
CA ALA A 475 9.29 -4.10 -9.60
C ALA A 475 8.25 -3.29 -10.40
N ASP A 476 7.37 -3.93 -11.16
CA ASP A 476 6.27 -3.27 -11.87
C ASP A 476 5.17 -2.85 -10.88
N ILE A 477 4.79 -3.75 -9.95
CA ILE A 477 3.89 -3.44 -8.82
C ILE A 477 4.40 -2.21 -8.08
N GLU A 478 5.65 -2.22 -7.66
CA GLU A 478 6.27 -1.17 -6.89
C GLU A 478 6.34 0.16 -7.64
N TYR A 479 6.74 0.13 -8.92
CA TYR A 479 6.80 1.33 -9.76
C TYR A 479 5.43 2.01 -9.91
N MET A 480 4.38 1.22 -10.07
CA MET A 480 3.03 1.76 -10.21
C MET A 480 2.41 2.14 -8.86
N ALA A 481 2.69 1.39 -7.79
CA ALA A 481 2.19 1.70 -6.45
C ALA A 481 2.88 2.92 -5.83
N PHE A 482 4.19 3.03 -5.94
CA PHE A 482 4.94 4.11 -5.30
C PHE A 482 5.29 5.24 -6.28
N PRO A 483 5.01 6.49 -5.86
CA PRO A 483 4.73 6.97 -4.49
C PRO A 483 3.25 7.08 -4.11
N ARG A 484 2.28 6.79 -4.98
CA ARG A 484 0.84 7.05 -4.76
C ARG A 484 0.25 6.27 -3.59
N LEU A 485 0.69 5.04 -3.34
CA LEU A 485 0.22 4.22 -2.22
C LEU A 485 0.46 4.90 -0.86
N ALA A 486 1.60 5.60 -0.70
CA ALA A 486 1.88 6.38 0.49
C ALA A 486 0.88 7.54 0.67
N GLY A 487 0.41 8.14 -0.43
CA GLY A 487 -0.63 9.16 -0.43
C GLY A 487 -2.01 8.61 -0.06
N ALA A 488 -2.39 7.48 -0.62
CA ALA A 488 -3.62 6.78 -0.26
C ALA A 488 -3.65 6.43 1.24
N ALA A 489 -2.53 5.93 1.77
CA ALA A 489 -2.38 5.66 3.19
C ALA A 489 -2.58 6.92 4.05
N GLU A 490 -2.02 8.06 3.64
CA GLU A 490 -2.19 9.33 4.35
C GLU A 490 -3.65 9.83 4.30
N LEU A 491 -4.32 9.72 3.16
CA LEU A 491 -5.74 10.06 3.04
C LEU A 491 -6.64 9.23 3.97
N GLY A 492 -6.29 7.96 4.17
CA GLY A 492 -7.02 7.05 5.05
C GLY A 492 -6.67 7.20 6.54
N TRP A 493 -5.41 7.53 6.84
CA TRP A 493 -4.91 7.59 8.22
C TRP A 493 -5.00 8.98 8.83
N SER A 494 -4.49 10.01 8.15
CA SER A 494 -4.25 11.33 8.74
C SER A 494 -5.53 12.15 8.88
N PRO A 495 -5.65 13.01 9.91
CA PRO A 495 -6.77 13.95 10.05
C PRO A 495 -6.87 14.86 8.83
N ALA A 496 -8.10 15.21 8.43
CA ALA A 496 -8.33 16.11 7.29
C ALA A 496 -7.59 17.46 7.40
N ALA A 497 -7.42 17.96 8.62
CA ALA A 497 -6.71 19.22 8.89
C ALA A 497 -5.21 19.18 8.56
N THR A 498 -4.62 17.99 8.43
CA THR A 498 -3.21 17.84 8.05
C THR A 498 -3.01 17.73 6.54
N HIS A 499 -4.09 17.66 5.76
CA HIS A 499 -4.07 17.51 4.32
C HIS A 499 -3.56 18.80 3.65
N ASP A 500 -2.31 18.76 3.19
CA ASP A 500 -1.60 19.88 2.56
C ASP A 500 -0.56 19.35 1.58
N TRP A 501 -0.74 19.57 0.30
CA TRP A 501 0.18 19.11 -0.74
C TRP A 501 1.60 19.65 -0.57
N ALA A 502 1.76 20.92 -0.20
CA ALA A 502 3.09 21.52 -0.09
C ALA A 502 3.92 20.87 1.03
N ARG A 503 3.28 20.51 2.15
CA ARG A 503 3.90 19.78 3.24
C ARG A 503 4.07 18.30 2.91
N TYR A 504 3.04 17.67 2.32
CA TYR A 504 3.07 16.26 1.98
C TYR A 504 4.21 15.92 1.02
N ARG A 505 4.36 16.66 -0.10
CA ARG A 505 5.40 16.37 -1.10
C ARG A 505 6.83 16.41 -0.53
N VAL A 506 7.07 17.22 0.52
CA VAL A 506 8.38 17.28 1.20
C VAL A 506 8.60 16.05 2.10
N ARG A 507 7.56 15.60 2.82
CA ARG A 507 7.60 14.35 3.60
C ARG A 507 7.74 13.13 2.70
N LEU A 508 7.02 13.13 1.58
CA LEU A 508 7.10 12.09 0.56
C LEU A 508 8.51 12.00 -0.05
N ALA A 509 9.15 13.14 -0.35
CA ALA A 509 10.51 13.17 -0.86
C ALA A 509 11.51 12.48 0.09
N ALA A 510 11.32 12.61 1.39
CA ALA A 510 12.15 11.96 2.41
C ALA A 510 12.00 10.42 2.42
N GLN A 511 10.93 9.87 1.82
CA GLN A 511 10.75 8.41 1.69
C GLN A 511 11.62 7.80 0.58
N GLY A 512 12.01 8.56 -0.45
CA GLY A 512 12.82 8.05 -1.55
C GLY A 512 14.10 7.31 -1.14
N PRO A 513 14.95 7.87 -0.27
CA PRO A 513 16.12 7.16 0.28
C PRO A 513 15.75 5.88 1.04
N ARG A 514 14.60 5.84 1.72
CA ARG A 514 14.10 4.64 2.43
C ARG A 514 13.68 3.56 1.44
N TRP A 515 12.95 3.91 0.39
CA TRP A 515 12.60 2.97 -0.68
C TRP A 515 13.85 2.40 -1.36
N LYS A 516 14.82 3.26 -1.66
CA LYS A 516 16.12 2.82 -2.19
C LYS A 516 16.81 1.82 -1.24
N ALA A 517 16.80 2.08 0.07
CA ALA A 517 17.41 1.19 1.07
C ALA A 517 16.67 -0.16 1.19
N LEU A 518 15.35 -0.17 0.99
CA LEU A 518 14.48 -1.36 0.96
C LEU A 518 14.50 -2.09 -0.39
N GLY A 519 15.16 -1.54 -1.42
CA GLY A 519 15.14 -2.09 -2.78
C GLY A 519 13.77 -1.97 -3.46
N ILE A 520 12.97 -0.97 -3.09
CA ILE A 520 11.66 -0.68 -3.70
C ILE A 520 11.87 0.20 -4.93
N THR A 521 11.35 -0.27 -6.07
CA THR A 521 11.28 0.51 -7.30
C THR A 521 10.15 1.53 -7.18
N TYR A 522 10.39 2.80 -7.55
CA TYR A 522 9.35 3.82 -7.49
C TYR A 522 9.46 4.84 -8.61
N TYR A 523 8.33 5.44 -8.98
CA TYR A 523 8.29 6.53 -9.93
C TYR A 523 8.80 7.84 -9.30
N ARG A 524 9.83 8.43 -9.90
CA ARG A 524 10.36 9.73 -9.46
C ARG A 524 9.58 10.87 -10.12
N SER A 525 8.41 11.15 -9.56
CA SER A 525 7.56 12.25 -10.00
C SER A 525 8.32 13.60 -10.00
N PRO A 526 8.22 14.41 -11.07
CA PRO A 526 8.78 15.77 -11.07
C PRO A 526 8.05 16.72 -10.11
N GLN A 527 6.88 16.34 -9.60
CA GLN A 527 6.10 17.13 -8.64
C GLN A 527 6.68 17.07 -7.22
N VAL A 528 7.60 16.13 -6.95
CA VAL A 528 8.16 15.85 -5.63
C VAL A 528 9.64 16.25 -5.61
N PRO A 529 10.10 17.04 -4.61
CA PRO A 529 11.48 17.50 -4.53
C PRO A 529 12.40 16.40 -3.97
N TRP A 530 12.61 15.34 -4.76
CA TRP A 530 13.47 14.22 -4.36
C TRP A 530 14.89 14.67 -4.05
N PRO A 531 15.52 14.17 -2.97
CA PRO A 531 16.93 14.41 -2.73
C PRO A 531 17.77 13.94 -3.94
N ALA A 532 18.93 14.54 -4.10
CA ALA A 532 19.92 14.06 -5.06
C ALA A 532 20.23 12.59 -4.79
N SER A 533 20.35 11.79 -5.86
CA SER A 533 20.54 10.33 -5.78
C SER A 533 21.97 9.96 -5.38
#